data_c41865aa631c438f659ee27150d04778
#
_entry.id   c41865aa631c438f659ee27150d04778
#
_cell.length_a   1.000
_cell.length_b   1.000
_cell.length_c   1.000
_cell.angle_alpha   90.00
_cell.angle_beta   90.00
_cell.angle_gamma   90.00
#
_symmetry.space_group_name_H-M   'P 1'
#
loop_
_entity.id
_entity.type
_entity.pdbx_description
1 polymer ?
#
loop_
_entity_poly.entity_id
_entity_poly.type
_entity_poly.pdbx_seq_one_letter_code
_entity_poly.pdbx_strand_id
1 'polypeptide(L)'
;MQVNQVRAGAILSYVSMAVSTILSLVYAPIMKGQLGTSEYGVYGSVGPIIAYLLLLSMGLGSAYMRYYSQAKVAQDRRTMAKLNGMFLVTYTVLGLVLLVLGFTLAAHPQNVFGAKWTEEELALGAKLLRIMSVNAALSFPVSVFESNVNINERYLFLKLVAMAKSVLSPMISIPLLLLGYHSPAIAILSLILTIVSGVVEAFYCLIRLRMPISFRGYDFALMKSMMGFTFYVFIAVVVDQVNYGIGTLMTTWIHGTELSAVYYNANQLNVYYLSFAMAISNVLAPRVH
;
A
#
# COMPACT_ATOMS: atom_id res chain seq x y z
N MET A 1 -20.08 8.77 26.99
CA MET A 1 -18.96 7.79 27.12
C MET A 1 -17.88 8.13 26.09
N GLN A 2 -16.72 8.60 26.53
CA GLN A 2 -15.57 8.75 25.62
C GLN A 2 -15.08 7.32 25.28
N VAL A 3 -15.30 6.89 24.04
CA VAL A 3 -14.76 5.63 23.54
C VAL A 3 -13.24 5.75 23.60
N ASN A 4 -12.59 4.85 24.34
CA ASN A 4 -11.13 4.79 24.36
C ASN A 4 -10.65 4.38 22.96
N GLN A 5 -10.24 5.37 22.17
CA GLN A 5 -9.86 5.23 20.76
C GLN A 5 -8.78 4.15 20.54
N VAL A 6 -7.84 4.03 21.50
CA VAL A 6 -6.76 3.05 21.45
C VAL A 6 -7.30 1.62 21.62
N ARG A 7 -8.15 1.40 22.64
CA ARG A 7 -8.75 0.08 22.86
C ARG A 7 -9.70 -0.34 21.75
N ALA A 8 -10.57 0.56 21.33
CA ALA A 8 -11.50 0.31 20.22
C ALA A 8 -10.74 0.06 18.90
N GLY A 9 -9.70 0.85 18.63
CA GLY A 9 -8.84 0.67 17.45
C GLY A 9 -8.09 -0.66 17.49
N ALA A 10 -7.60 -1.10 18.64
CA ALA A 10 -6.93 -2.39 18.80
C ALA A 10 -7.90 -3.56 18.55
N ILE A 11 -9.07 -3.57 19.20
CA ILE A 11 -10.09 -4.61 18.98
C ILE A 11 -10.49 -4.67 17.52
N LEU A 12 -10.79 -3.52 16.91
CA LEU A 12 -11.18 -3.45 15.51
C LEU A 12 -10.04 -3.90 14.57
N SER A 13 -8.76 -3.71 14.95
CA SER A 13 -7.62 -4.22 14.18
C SER A 13 -7.61 -5.75 14.12
N TYR A 14 -7.86 -6.43 15.25
CA TYR A 14 -7.94 -7.89 15.29
C TYR A 14 -9.14 -8.42 14.51
N VAL A 15 -10.30 -7.79 14.68
CA VAL A 15 -11.51 -8.14 13.91
C VAL A 15 -11.27 -7.93 12.42
N SER A 16 -10.72 -6.80 12.04
CA SER A 16 -10.38 -6.49 10.64
C SER A 16 -9.39 -7.50 10.06
N MET A 17 -8.36 -7.87 10.83
CA MET A 17 -7.37 -8.86 10.42
C MET A 17 -8.01 -10.24 10.21
N ALA A 18 -8.82 -10.71 11.16
CA ALA A 18 -9.52 -11.99 11.05
C ALA A 18 -10.45 -12.00 9.83
N VAL A 19 -11.27 -10.96 9.66
CA VAL A 19 -12.17 -10.81 8.52
C VAL A 19 -11.40 -10.79 7.21
N SER A 20 -10.32 -9.99 7.11
CA SER A 20 -9.51 -9.88 5.89
C SER A 20 -8.85 -11.22 5.54
N THR A 21 -8.34 -11.96 6.55
CA THR A 21 -7.70 -13.26 6.33
C THR A 21 -8.73 -14.29 5.81
N ILE A 22 -9.90 -14.38 6.44
CA ILE A 22 -10.97 -15.29 6.02
C ILE A 22 -11.42 -14.95 4.59
N LEU A 23 -11.67 -13.67 4.31
CA LEU A 23 -12.06 -13.23 2.98
C LEU A 23 -11.00 -13.54 1.93
N SER A 24 -9.71 -13.35 2.25
CA SER A 24 -8.60 -13.64 1.34
C SER A 24 -8.45 -15.13 1.07
N LEU A 25 -8.63 -15.98 2.09
CA LEU A 25 -8.60 -17.44 1.93
C LEU A 25 -9.72 -17.97 1.01
N VAL A 26 -10.90 -17.32 1.06
CA VAL A 26 -12.01 -17.65 0.17
C VAL A 26 -11.80 -17.04 -1.23
N TYR A 27 -11.31 -15.81 -1.27
CA TYR A 27 -11.15 -15.06 -2.52
C TYR A 27 -10.06 -15.61 -3.43
N ALA A 28 -8.90 -16.03 -2.89
CA ALA A 28 -7.77 -16.48 -3.70
C ALA A 28 -8.08 -17.71 -4.57
N PRO A 29 -8.73 -18.78 -4.06
CA PRO A 29 -9.14 -19.92 -4.90
C PRO A 29 -10.15 -19.53 -5.99
N ILE A 30 -11.13 -18.66 -5.66
CA ILE A 30 -12.13 -18.18 -6.63
C ILE A 30 -11.42 -17.39 -7.74
N MET A 31 -10.54 -16.46 -7.37
CA MET A 31 -9.77 -15.67 -8.32
C MET A 31 -8.95 -16.56 -9.26
N LYS A 32 -8.21 -17.55 -8.70
CA LYS A 32 -7.43 -18.49 -9.49
C LYS A 32 -8.31 -19.34 -10.41
N GLY A 33 -9.45 -19.80 -9.91
CA GLY A 33 -10.39 -20.63 -10.70
C GLY A 33 -10.99 -19.87 -11.88
N GLN A 34 -11.30 -18.59 -11.71
CA GLN A 34 -11.93 -17.76 -12.76
C GLN A 34 -10.92 -17.19 -13.76
N LEU A 35 -9.73 -16.78 -13.30
CA LEU A 35 -8.70 -16.22 -14.18
C LEU A 35 -7.86 -17.28 -14.90
N GLY A 36 -7.83 -18.51 -14.36
CA GLY A 36 -6.88 -19.52 -14.82
C GLY A 36 -5.46 -19.30 -14.28
N THR A 37 -4.61 -20.31 -14.46
CA THR A 37 -3.27 -20.31 -13.83
C THR A 37 -2.35 -19.24 -14.41
N SER A 38 -2.37 -19.06 -15.75
CA SER A 38 -1.50 -18.08 -16.43
C SER A 38 -1.84 -16.65 -16.00
N GLU A 39 -3.08 -16.20 -16.17
CA GLU A 39 -3.48 -14.83 -15.83
C GLU A 39 -3.32 -14.54 -14.34
N TYR A 40 -3.63 -15.50 -13.47
CA TYR A 40 -3.39 -15.38 -12.03
C TYR A 40 -1.90 -15.23 -11.71
N GLY A 41 -1.01 -15.95 -12.43
CA GLY A 41 0.44 -15.83 -12.33
C GLY A 41 0.94 -14.45 -12.79
N VAL A 42 0.40 -13.95 -13.92
CA VAL A 42 0.68 -12.58 -14.39
C VAL A 42 0.32 -11.56 -13.33
N TYR A 43 -0.90 -11.63 -12.78
CA TYR A 43 -1.36 -10.70 -11.74
C TYR A 43 -0.46 -10.74 -10.49
N GLY A 44 -0.11 -11.93 -10.03
CA GLY A 44 0.77 -12.14 -8.87
C GLY A 44 2.19 -11.62 -9.08
N SER A 45 2.68 -11.61 -10.32
CA SER A 45 4.03 -11.16 -10.67
C SER A 45 4.17 -9.63 -10.72
N VAL A 46 3.08 -8.91 -10.99
CA VAL A 46 3.11 -7.44 -11.03
C VAL A 46 3.22 -6.82 -9.63
N GLY A 47 2.59 -7.45 -8.63
CA GLY A 47 2.58 -6.95 -7.24
C GLY A 47 3.96 -6.63 -6.66
N PRO A 48 4.93 -7.57 -6.68
CA PRO A 48 6.29 -7.31 -6.23
C PRO A 48 6.99 -6.16 -6.95
N ILE A 49 6.76 -5.98 -8.25
CA ILE A 49 7.35 -4.86 -9.01
C ILE A 49 6.84 -3.52 -8.47
N ILE A 50 5.54 -3.42 -8.26
CA ILE A 50 4.93 -2.23 -7.63
C ILE A 50 5.47 -2.02 -6.22
N ALA A 51 5.66 -3.08 -5.44
CA ALA A 51 6.23 -2.99 -4.10
C ALA A 51 7.67 -2.43 -4.12
N TYR A 52 8.50 -2.80 -5.10
CA TYR A 52 9.82 -2.18 -5.29
C TYR A 52 9.71 -0.70 -5.67
N LEU A 53 8.77 -0.31 -6.51
CA LEU A 53 8.55 1.10 -6.85
C LEU A 53 8.08 1.91 -5.62
N LEU A 54 7.29 1.32 -4.72
CA LEU A 54 6.86 1.95 -3.47
C LEU A 54 8.00 2.24 -2.49
N LEU A 55 9.19 1.60 -2.66
CA LEU A 55 10.40 1.92 -1.90
C LEU A 55 10.84 3.38 -2.09
N LEU A 56 10.40 4.05 -3.16
CA LEU A 56 10.64 5.49 -3.36
C LEU A 56 10.11 6.35 -2.21
N SER A 57 9.13 5.87 -1.45
CA SER A 57 8.65 6.57 -0.25
C SER A 57 9.70 6.65 0.87
N MET A 58 10.74 5.77 0.81
CA MET A 58 11.94 5.79 1.65
C MET A 58 11.67 5.95 3.16
N GLY A 59 10.54 5.47 3.67
CA GLY A 59 10.21 5.65 5.09
C GLY A 59 9.90 7.10 5.50
N LEU A 60 9.70 8.00 4.53
CA LEU A 60 9.34 9.41 4.78
C LEU A 60 8.12 9.56 5.68
N GLY A 61 7.18 8.60 5.66
CA GLY A 61 6.02 8.58 6.55
C GLY A 61 6.40 8.57 8.03
N SER A 62 7.43 7.81 8.41
CA SER A 62 7.94 7.78 9.79
C SER A 62 8.56 9.12 10.20
N ALA A 63 9.31 9.77 9.29
CA ALA A 63 9.84 11.10 9.52
C ALA A 63 8.71 12.13 9.67
N TYR A 64 7.72 12.11 8.77
CA TYR A 64 6.55 12.99 8.88
C TYR A 64 5.86 12.83 10.23
N MET A 65 5.54 11.60 10.64
CA MET A 65 4.88 11.35 11.93
C MET A 65 5.70 11.90 13.10
N ARG A 66 7.01 11.69 13.11
CA ARG A 66 7.90 12.18 14.18
C ARG A 66 7.91 13.71 14.27
N TYR A 67 8.23 14.39 13.17
CA TYR A 67 8.37 15.84 13.17
C TYR A 67 7.02 16.57 13.36
N TYR A 68 5.96 16.03 12.75
CA TYR A 68 4.63 16.58 12.95
C TYR A 68 4.13 16.41 14.39
N SER A 69 4.39 15.26 15.03
CA SER A 69 4.04 15.05 16.44
C SER A 69 4.79 16.02 17.36
N GLN A 70 6.06 16.28 17.09
CA GLN A 70 6.84 17.31 17.84
C GLN A 70 6.22 18.70 17.70
N ALA A 71 5.91 19.12 16.46
CA ALA A 71 5.25 20.40 16.21
C ALA A 71 3.87 20.49 16.87
N LYS A 72 3.12 19.37 16.90
CA LYS A 72 1.81 19.27 17.53
C LYS A 72 1.90 19.44 19.05
N VAL A 73 2.87 18.79 19.71
CA VAL A 73 3.12 18.96 21.17
C VAL A 73 3.51 20.39 21.48
N ALA A 74 4.35 21.01 20.63
CA ALA A 74 4.74 22.42 20.75
C ALA A 74 3.62 23.42 20.39
N GLN A 75 2.47 22.94 19.93
CA GLN A 75 1.34 23.75 19.43
C GLN A 75 1.72 24.72 18.29
N ASP A 76 2.80 24.44 17.57
CA ASP A 76 3.28 25.27 16.47
C ASP A 76 2.50 24.97 15.17
N ARG A 77 1.37 25.67 15.03
CA ARG A 77 0.50 25.56 13.85
C ARG A 77 1.21 25.93 12.54
N ARG A 78 2.18 26.85 12.60
CA ARG A 78 2.91 27.29 11.41
C ARG A 78 3.80 26.16 10.88
N THR A 79 4.56 25.51 11.76
CA THR A 79 5.39 24.34 11.40
C THR A 79 4.52 23.16 10.97
N MET A 80 3.39 22.89 11.64
CA MET A 80 2.45 21.85 11.23
C MET A 80 1.93 22.08 9.80
N ALA A 81 1.51 23.33 9.48
CA ALA A 81 1.03 23.68 8.16
C ALA A 81 2.11 23.51 7.08
N LYS A 82 3.35 23.94 7.40
CA LYS A 82 4.51 23.83 6.54
C LYS A 82 4.85 22.34 6.25
N LEU A 83 4.90 21.51 7.29
CA LEU A 83 5.15 20.07 7.14
C LEU A 83 4.10 19.41 6.25
N ASN A 84 2.81 19.68 6.48
CA ASN A 84 1.73 19.13 5.65
C ASN A 84 1.90 19.50 4.17
N GLY A 85 2.15 20.75 3.88
CA GLY A 85 2.39 21.22 2.50
C GLY A 85 3.64 20.60 1.88
N MET A 86 4.76 20.58 2.63
CA MET A 86 6.01 19.96 2.16
C MET A 86 5.84 18.49 1.81
N PHE A 87 5.20 17.71 2.70
CA PHE A 87 5.01 16.28 2.46
C PHE A 87 4.02 16.01 1.33
N LEU A 88 2.92 16.77 1.22
CA LEU A 88 2.02 16.66 0.07
C LEU A 88 2.74 16.89 -1.24
N VAL A 89 3.58 17.94 -1.34
CA VAL A 89 4.38 18.21 -2.55
C VAL A 89 5.37 17.08 -2.80
N THR A 90 6.14 16.68 -1.79
CA THR A 90 7.15 15.62 -1.92
C THR A 90 6.53 14.29 -2.37
N TYR A 91 5.45 13.86 -1.73
CA TYR A 91 4.77 12.63 -2.10
C TYR A 91 4.09 12.71 -3.47
N THR A 92 3.57 13.88 -3.86
CA THR A 92 3.05 14.07 -5.21
C THR A 92 4.16 13.93 -6.25
N VAL A 93 5.33 14.55 -6.01
CA VAL A 93 6.49 14.42 -6.91
C VAL A 93 6.97 12.97 -6.97
N LEU A 94 7.11 12.28 -5.83
CA LEU A 94 7.49 10.86 -5.79
C LEU A 94 6.46 9.99 -6.50
N GLY A 95 5.17 10.27 -6.36
CA GLY A 95 4.10 9.59 -7.10
C GLY A 95 4.22 9.78 -8.60
N LEU A 96 4.54 11.00 -9.06
CA LEU A 96 4.80 11.27 -10.48
C LEU A 96 6.04 10.52 -10.99
N VAL A 97 7.12 10.49 -10.21
CA VAL A 97 8.32 9.71 -10.54
C VAL A 97 7.99 8.22 -10.64
N LEU A 98 7.25 7.68 -9.66
CA LEU A 98 6.78 6.28 -9.69
C LEU A 98 5.95 6.01 -10.95
N LEU A 99 5.05 6.91 -11.28
CA LEU A 99 4.20 6.78 -12.46
C LEU A 99 5.02 6.73 -13.74
N VAL A 100 6.00 7.63 -13.90
CA VAL A 100 6.92 7.63 -15.06
C VAL A 100 7.70 6.32 -15.10
N LEU A 101 8.29 5.86 -13.98
CA LEU A 101 9.02 4.60 -13.91
C LEU A 101 8.13 3.41 -14.24
N GLY A 102 6.92 3.34 -13.67
CA GLY A 102 5.98 2.27 -13.93
C GLY A 102 5.54 2.20 -15.39
N PHE A 103 5.32 3.35 -16.03
CA PHE A 103 4.99 3.40 -17.45
C PHE A 103 6.17 3.06 -18.35
N THR A 104 7.40 3.46 -18.02
CA THR A 104 8.60 3.05 -18.76
C THR A 104 8.85 1.55 -18.65
N LEU A 105 8.68 0.96 -17.47
CA LEU A 105 8.75 -0.49 -17.29
C LEU A 105 7.64 -1.21 -18.10
N ALA A 106 6.43 -0.68 -18.10
CA ALA A 106 5.31 -1.24 -18.87
C ALA A 106 5.46 -1.05 -20.39
N ALA A 107 6.33 -0.17 -20.85
CA ALA A 107 6.66 -0.02 -22.27
C ALA A 107 7.64 -1.10 -22.77
N HIS A 108 8.41 -1.72 -21.84
CA HIS A 108 9.39 -2.76 -22.17
C HIS A 108 9.12 -4.03 -21.35
N PRO A 109 7.94 -4.67 -21.51
CA PRO A 109 7.51 -5.76 -20.63
C PRO A 109 8.43 -7.00 -20.72
N GLN A 110 9.06 -7.25 -21.86
CA GLN A 110 10.01 -8.34 -22.07
C GLN A 110 11.22 -8.25 -21.14
N ASN A 111 11.71 -7.03 -20.89
CA ASN A 111 12.85 -6.80 -19.99
C ASN A 111 12.46 -6.94 -18.51
N VAL A 112 11.18 -6.72 -18.20
CA VAL A 112 10.65 -6.75 -16.83
C VAL A 112 10.25 -8.16 -16.42
N PHE A 113 9.54 -8.87 -17.29
CA PHE A 113 8.93 -10.19 -16.98
C PHE A 113 9.73 -11.36 -17.51
N GLY A 114 10.70 -11.13 -18.41
CA GLY A 114 11.56 -12.15 -18.99
C GLY A 114 11.00 -12.77 -20.29
N ALA A 115 11.85 -13.60 -20.92
CA ALA A 115 11.59 -14.12 -22.27
C ALA A 115 10.66 -15.35 -22.32
N LYS A 116 10.21 -15.85 -21.15
CA LYS A 116 9.35 -17.06 -21.09
C LYS A 116 7.86 -16.75 -21.16
N TRP A 117 7.49 -15.49 -21.15
CA TRP A 117 6.11 -15.06 -21.25
C TRP A 117 5.66 -15.00 -22.70
N THR A 118 4.43 -15.42 -22.96
CA THR A 118 3.79 -15.24 -24.26
C THR A 118 3.52 -13.76 -24.54
N GLU A 119 3.30 -13.39 -25.79
CA GLU A 119 2.98 -12.00 -26.16
C GLU A 119 1.68 -11.51 -25.46
N GLU A 120 0.71 -12.40 -25.29
CA GLU A 120 -0.54 -12.10 -24.60
C GLU A 120 -0.30 -11.83 -23.11
N GLU A 121 0.52 -12.62 -22.45
CA GLU A 121 0.91 -12.44 -21.04
C GLU A 121 1.70 -11.16 -20.83
N LEU A 122 2.62 -10.83 -21.76
CA LEU A 122 3.38 -9.59 -21.74
C LEU A 122 2.48 -8.36 -21.89
N ALA A 123 1.51 -8.42 -22.81
CA ALA A 123 0.54 -7.35 -23.02
C ALA A 123 -0.36 -7.15 -21.79
N LEU A 124 -0.82 -8.25 -21.18
CA LEU A 124 -1.60 -8.22 -19.96
C LEU A 124 -0.79 -7.68 -18.77
N GLY A 125 0.45 -8.15 -18.59
CA GLY A 125 1.37 -7.69 -17.56
C GLY A 125 1.66 -6.20 -17.69
N ALA A 126 1.90 -5.71 -18.91
CA ALA A 126 2.08 -4.28 -19.17
C ALA A 126 0.83 -3.45 -18.83
N LYS A 127 -0.36 -3.96 -19.16
CA LYS A 127 -1.64 -3.29 -18.83
C LYS A 127 -1.85 -3.23 -17.31
N LEU A 128 -1.62 -4.32 -16.61
CA LEU A 128 -1.73 -4.40 -15.14
C LEU A 128 -0.71 -3.47 -14.48
N LEU A 129 0.54 -3.48 -14.95
CA LEU A 129 1.60 -2.63 -14.42
C LEU A 129 1.26 -1.14 -14.55
N ARG A 130 0.67 -0.71 -15.67
CA ARG A 130 0.19 0.68 -15.83
C ARG A 130 -0.90 1.02 -14.82
N ILE A 131 -1.95 0.20 -14.71
CA ILE A 131 -3.07 0.46 -13.79
C ILE A 131 -2.57 0.48 -12.34
N MET A 132 -1.78 -0.52 -11.94
CA MET A 132 -1.24 -0.61 -10.59
C MET A 132 -0.24 0.50 -10.27
N SER A 133 0.52 1.01 -11.27
CA SER A 133 1.40 2.18 -11.09
C SER A 133 0.60 3.45 -10.83
N VAL A 134 -0.53 3.65 -11.51
CA VAL A 134 -1.44 4.77 -11.22
C VAL A 134 -1.98 4.66 -9.80
N ASN A 135 -2.41 3.47 -9.39
CA ASN A 135 -2.89 3.22 -8.02
C ASN A 135 -1.81 3.53 -6.97
N ALA A 136 -0.58 3.04 -7.18
CA ALA A 136 0.56 3.27 -6.29
C ALA A 136 0.96 4.76 -6.24
N ALA A 137 0.97 5.45 -7.38
CA ALA A 137 1.27 6.88 -7.45
C ALA A 137 0.28 7.73 -6.65
N LEU A 138 -1.01 7.40 -6.73
CA LEU A 138 -2.06 8.07 -5.97
C LEU A 138 -2.02 7.74 -4.48
N SER A 139 -1.52 6.57 -4.09
CA SER A 139 -1.40 6.19 -2.68
C SER A 139 -0.41 7.09 -1.92
N PHE A 140 0.59 7.68 -2.58
CA PHE A 140 1.58 8.55 -1.94
C PHE A 140 0.95 9.79 -1.30
N PRO A 141 0.28 10.70 -2.02
CA PRO A 141 -0.35 11.85 -1.37
C PRO A 141 -1.44 11.45 -0.38
N VAL A 142 -2.16 10.34 -0.60
CA VAL A 142 -3.15 9.81 0.34
C VAL A 142 -2.50 9.44 1.68
N SER A 143 -1.30 8.87 1.69
CA SER A 143 -0.60 8.47 2.92
C SER A 143 -0.29 9.64 3.87
N VAL A 144 -0.26 10.89 3.38
CA VAL A 144 -0.13 12.08 4.24
C VAL A 144 -1.38 12.28 5.09
N PHE A 145 -2.56 12.09 4.49
CA PHE A 145 -3.83 12.19 5.23
C PHE A 145 -3.98 11.05 6.22
N GLU A 146 -3.68 9.82 5.81
CA GLU A 146 -3.67 8.65 6.70
C GLU A 146 -2.75 8.87 7.90
N SER A 147 -1.50 9.32 7.67
CA SER A 147 -0.55 9.64 8.73
C SER A 147 -1.04 10.76 9.65
N ASN A 148 -1.71 11.78 9.11
CA ASN A 148 -2.27 12.87 9.91
C ASN A 148 -3.40 12.38 10.83
N VAL A 149 -4.30 11.52 10.32
CA VAL A 149 -5.34 10.89 11.12
C VAL A 149 -4.73 10.03 12.23
N ASN A 150 -3.66 9.28 11.93
CA ASN A 150 -2.92 8.45 12.89
C ASN A 150 -2.31 9.29 14.02
N ILE A 151 -1.61 10.39 13.70
CA ILE A 151 -1.01 11.31 14.69
C ILE A 151 -2.09 11.98 15.57
N ASN A 152 -3.31 12.14 15.03
CA ASN A 152 -4.45 12.64 15.79
C ASN A 152 -5.19 11.54 16.58
N GLU A 153 -4.62 10.33 16.66
CA GLU A 153 -5.12 9.18 17.43
C GLU A 153 -6.55 8.76 17.03
N ARG A 154 -6.95 9.02 15.78
CA ARG A 154 -8.27 8.66 15.26
C ARG A 154 -8.25 7.22 14.69
N TYR A 155 -7.72 6.30 15.45
CA TYR A 155 -7.51 4.91 15.06
C TYR A 155 -8.78 4.19 14.62
N LEU A 156 -9.91 4.47 15.28
CA LEU A 156 -11.19 3.89 14.91
C LEU A 156 -11.58 4.24 13.46
N PHE A 157 -11.43 5.50 13.08
CA PHE A 157 -11.71 5.96 11.71
C PHE A 157 -10.82 5.25 10.67
N LEU A 158 -9.50 5.22 10.90
CA LEU A 158 -8.55 4.55 10.00
C LEU A 158 -8.89 3.07 9.82
N LYS A 159 -9.20 2.39 10.93
CA LYS A 159 -9.52 0.95 10.89
C LYS A 159 -10.85 0.67 10.21
N LEU A 160 -11.84 1.56 10.36
CA LEU A 160 -13.12 1.44 9.63
C LEU A 160 -12.92 1.62 8.13
N VAL A 161 -12.13 2.62 7.69
CA VAL A 161 -11.82 2.82 6.27
C VAL A 161 -11.05 1.62 5.69
N ALA A 162 -10.02 1.14 6.40
CA ALA A 162 -9.25 -0.03 5.98
C ALA A 162 -10.11 -1.31 5.92
N MET A 163 -10.97 -1.53 6.91
CA MET A 163 -11.88 -2.68 6.95
C MET A 163 -12.91 -2.60 5.82
N ALA A 164 -13.48 -1.42 5.58
CA ALA A 164 -14.41 -1.22 4.47
C ALA A 164 -13.73 -1.56 3.13
N LYS A 165 -12.51 -1.09 2.91
CA LYS A 165 -11.72 -1.41 1.70
C LYS A 165 -11.45 -2.92 1.58
N SER A 166 -11.05 -3.57 2.68
CA SER A 166 -10.77 -5.02 2.70
C SER A 166 -11.99 -5.88 2.42
N VAL A 167 -13.18 -5.45 2.85
CA VAL A 167 -14.44 -6.17 2.63
C VAL A 167 -15.01 -5.87 1.26
N LEU A 168 -15.05 -4.60 0.85
CA LEU A 168 -15.61 -4.19 -0.44
C LEU A 168 -14.81 -4.75 -1.63
N SER A 169 -13.48 -4.87 -1.48
CA SER A 169 -12.64 -5.39 -2.56
C SER A 169 -13.08 -6.79 -3.01
N PRO A 170 -13.09 -7.84 -2.17
CA PRO A 170 -13.55 -9.16 -2.58
C PRO A 170 -15.05 -9.20 -2.88
N MET A 171 -15.91 -8.46 -2.15
CA MET A 171 -17.34 -8.42 -2.40
C MET A 171 -17.71 -7.92 -3.79
N ILE A 172 -16.94 -7.01 -4.35
CA ILE A 172 -17.14 -6.50 -5.72
C ILE A 172 -16.35 -7.32 -6.73
N SER A 173 -15.13 -7.76 -6.38
CA SER A 173 -14.30 -8.56 -7.31
C SER A 173 -14.90 -9.92 -7.63
N ILE A 174 -15.52 -10.60 -6.65
CA ILE A 174 -16.12 -11.93 -6.90
C ILE A 174 -17.24 -11.86 -7.95
N PRO A 175 -18.25 -11.00 -7.84
CA PRO A 175 -19.26 -10.83 -8.90
C PRO A 175 -18.65 -10.45 -10.26
N LEU A 176 -17.65 -9.55 -10.28
CA LEU A 176 -16.98 -9.19 -11.53
C LEU A 176 -16.32 -10.40 -12.18
N LEU A 177 -15.62 -11.24 -11.41
CA LEU A 177 -14.99 -12.47 -11.90
C LEU A 177 -16.03 -13.45 -12.42
N LEU A 178 -17.15 -13.66 -11.71
CA LEU A 178 -18.23 -14.53 -12.13
C LEU A 178 -18.95 -14.05 -13.39
N LEU A 179 -18.94 -12.74 -13.65
CA LEU A 179 -19.44 -12.14 -14.90
C LEU A 179 -18.43 -12.22 -16.06
N GLY A 180 -17.28 -12.87 -15.85
CA GLY A 180 -16.25 -13.06 -16.89
C GLY A 180 -15.30 -11.88 -17.06
N TYR A 181 -15.25 -10.93 -16.10
CA TYR A 181 -14.22 -9.91 -16.12
C TYR A 181 -12.87 -10.47 -15.66
N HIS A 182 -11.80 -9.95 -16.27
CA HIS A 182 -10.42 -10.39 -16.06
C HIS A 182 -9.67 -9.52 -15.02
N SER A 183 -8.43 -9.89 -14.73
CA SER A 183 -7.56 -9.20 -13.75
C SER A 183 -7.44 -7.67 -13.91
N PRO A 184 -7.50 -7.04 -15.11
CA PRO A 184 -7.52 -5.60 -15.22
C PRO A 184 -8.72 -4.93 -14.51
N ALA A 185 -9.89 -5.59 -14.49
CA ALA A 185 -11.05 -5.06 -13.77
C ALA A 185 -10.81 -5.02 -12.25
N ILE A 186 -10.13 -6.04 -11.71
CA ILE A 186 -9.74 -6.10 -10.29
C ILE A 186 -8.72 -4.99 -9.97
N ALA A 187 -7.75 -4.76 -10.85
CA ALA A 187 -6.77 -3.68 -10.69
C ALA A 187 -7.44 -2.29 -10.73
N ILE A 188 -8.42 -2.08 -11.64
CA ILE A 188 -9.21 -0.85 -11.70
C ILE A 188 -10.07 -0.68 -10.44
N LEU A 189 -10.70 -1.75 -9.95
CA LEU A 189 -11.46 -1.71 -8.70
C LEU A 189 -10.57 -1.28 -7.53
N SER A 190 -9.36 -1.84 -7.43
CA SER A 190 -8.38 -1.44 -6.41
C SER A 190 -8.03 0.04 -6.51
N LEU A 191 -7.85 0.57 -7.73
CA LEU A 191 -7.63 1.99 -7.98
C LEU A 191 -8.82 2.84 -7.51
N ILE A 192 -10.04 2.46 -7.87
CA ILE A 192 -11.26 3.17 -7.45
C ILE A 192 -11.36 3.18 -5.91
N LEU A 193 -11.14 2.05 -5.27
CA LEU A 193 -11.18 1.97 -3.80
C LEU A 193 -10.10 2.84 -3.14
N THR A 194 -8.92 2.95 -3.75
CA THR A 194 -7.86 3.86 -3.27
C THR A 194 -8.25 5.32 -3.42
N ILE A 195 -8.87 5.70 -4.54
CA ILE A 195 -9.38 7.07 -4.74
C ILE A 195 -10.47 7.39 -3.71
N VAL A 196 -11.44 6.51 -3.57
CA VAL A 196 -12.56 6.71 -2.63
C VAL A 196 -12.05 6.81 -1.19
N SER A 197 -11.20 5.88 -0.75
CA SER A 197 -10.62 5.94 0.60
C SER A 197 -9.80 7.21 0.80
N GLY A 198 -8.99 7.61 -0.18
CA GLY A 198 -8.17 8.82 -0.12
C GLY A 198 -9.03 10.10 -0.05
N VAL A 199 -10.12 10.18 -0.80
CA VAL A 199 -11.07 11.31 -0.72
C VAL A 199 -11.73 11.35 0.65
N VAL A 200 -12.16 10.22 1.20
CA VAL A 200 -12.78 10.14 2.54
C VAL A 200 -11.79 10.59 3.62
N GLU A 201 -10.54 10.15 3.55
CA GLU A 201 -9.48 10.54 4.50
C GLU A 201 -9.11 12.02 4.37
N ALA A 202 -8.95 12.53 3.14
CA ALA A 202 -8.69 13.95 2.89
C ALA A 202 -9.83 14.83 3.42
N PHE A 203 -11.07 14.46 3.13
CA PHE A 203 -12.25 15.16 3.63
C PHE A 203 -12.30 15.19 5.16
N TYR A 204 -12.03 14.05 5.80
CA TYR A 204 -11.96 13.95 7.25
C TYR A 204 -10.85 14.84 7.85
N CYS A 205 -9.65 14.84 7.24
CA CYS A 205 -8.53 15.68 7.66
C CYS A 205 -8.85 17.16 7.53
N LEU A 206 -9.40 17.57 6.39
CA LEU A 206 -9.64 18.99 6.11
C LEU A 206 -10.80 19.55 6.93
N ILE A 207 -11.91 18.83 7.05
CA ILE A 207 -13.13 19.33 7.70
C ILE A 207 -13.14 19.02 9.19
N ARG A 208 -12.90 17.76 9.58
CA ARG A 208 -13.04 17.34 10.98
C ARG A 208 -11.81 17.66 11.81
N LEU A 209 -10.61 17.39 11.27
CA LEU A 209 -9.36 17.68 11.97
C LEU A 209 -8.85 19.11 11.74
N ARG A 210 -9.42 19.84 10.76
CA ARG A 210 -9.00 21.19 10.39
C ARG A 210 -7.48 21.25 10.16
N MET A 211 -6.98 20.27 9.40
CA MET A 211 -5.57 20.12 9.08
C MET A 211 -5.03 21.39 8.44
N PRO A 212 -4.07 22.09 9.06
CA PRO A 212 -3.49 23.29 8.48
C PRO A 212 -2.56 22.88 7.32
N ILE A 213 -2.67 23.52 6.16
CA ILE A 213 -1.81 23.26 4.99
C ILE A 213 -1.24 24.61 4.52
N SER A 214 0.08 24.62 4.26
CA SER A 214 0.76 25.76 3.65
C SER A 214 1.76 25.26 2.62
N PHE A 215 1.56 25.63 1.37
CA PHE A 215 2.50 25.33 0.28
C PHE A 215 3.62 26.39 0.15
N ARG A 216 3.61 27.43 0.99
CA ARG A 216 4.63 28.50 0.97
C ARG A 216 5.81 28.11 1.86
N GLY A 217 7.03 28.28 1.33
CA GLY A 217 8.26 28.11 2.09
C GLY A 217 8.67 26.64 2.26
N TYR A 218 8.83 25.91 1.15
CA TYR A 218 9.46 24.59 1.17
C TYR A 218 10.86 24.70 1.77
N ASP A 219 11.13 23.92 2.81
CA ASP A 219 12.38 23.97 3.57
C ASP A 219 13.26 22.77 3.24
N PHE A 220 14.19 22.98 2.29
CA PHE A 220 15.12 21.94 1.88
C PHE A 220 16.07 21.52 3.02
N ALA A 221 16.42 22.43 3.94
CA ALA A 221 17.29 22.11 5.07
C ALA A 221 16.58 21.15 6.03
N LEU A 222 15.31 21.45 6.34
CA LEU A 222 14.46 20.58 7.15
C LEU A 222 14.25 19.22 6.47
N MET A 223 13.92 19.20 5.18
CA MET A 223 13.77 17.94 4.43
C MET A 223 15.07 17.13 4.44
N LYS A 224 16.23 17.75 4.23
CA LYS A 224 17.53 17.08 4.28
C LYS A 224 17.81 16.47 5.67
N SER A 225 17.47 17.18 6.75
CA SER A 225 17.64 16.66 8.12
C SER A 225 16.73 15.44 8.38
N MET A 226 15.53 15.44 7.81
CA MET A 226 14.59 14.33 7.89
C MET A 226 15.08 13.11 7.11
N MET A 227 15.72 13.31 5.96
CA MET A 227 16.27 12.23 5.12
C MET A 227 17.34 11.41 5.84
N GLY A 228 18.15 12.01 6.71
CA GLY A 228 19.14 11.28 7.51
C GLY A 228 18.51 10.19 8.39
N PHE A 229 17.42 10.51 9.07
CA PHE A 229 16.64 9.52 9.84
C PHE A 229 15.95 8.50 8.93
N THR A 230 15.39 8.97 7.84
CA THR A 230 14.65 8.14 6.87
C THR A 230 15.54 7.09 6.21
N PHE A 231 16.83 7.38 6.02
CA PHE A 231 17.77 6.47 5.37
C PHE A 231 17.93 5.13 6.11
N TYR A 232 17.97 5.15 7.44
CA TYR A 232 18.05 3.90 8.22
C TYR A 232 16.76 3.08 8.11
N VAL A 233 15.61 3.75 8.13
CA VAL A 233 14.30 3.09 7.92
C VAL A 233 14.22 2.51 6.51
N PHE A 234 14.72 3.25 5.51
CA PHE A 234 14.77 2.80 4.12
C PHE A 234 15.57 1.51 3.95
N ILE A 235 16.76 1.41 4.56
CA ILE A 235 17.58 0.18 4.50
C ILE A 235 16.78 -1.02 5.04
N ALA A 236 16.12 -0.88 6.18
CA ALA A 236 15.30 -1.94 6.76
C ALA A 236 14.18 -2.38 5.80
N VAL A 237 13.45 -1.42 5.21
CA VAL A 237 12.36 -1.71 4.26
C VAL A 237 12.90 -2.37 2.98
N VAL A 238 14.08 -1.96 2.48
CA VAL A 238 14.72 -2.61 1.32
C VAL A 238 15.07 -4.05 1.63
N VAL A 239 15.66 -4.32 2.80
CA VAL A 239 15.99 -5.70 3.22
C VAL A 239 14.74 -6.56 3.30
N ASP A 240 13.67 -6.06 3.89
CA ASP A 240 12.38 -6.76 3.96
C ASP A 240 11.82 -7.03 2.55
N GLN A 241 11.84 -6.02 1.68
CA GLN A 241 11.34 -6.16 0.31
C GLN A 241 12.15 -7.19 -0.51
N VAL A 242 13.47 -7.21 -0.34
CA VAL A 242 14.33 -8.23 -0.99
C VAL A 242 13.98 -9.61 -0.45
N ASN A 243 13.86 -9.78 0.87
CA ASN A 243 13.55 -11.08 1.46
C ASN A 243 12.20 -11.65 1.02
N TYR A 244 11.17 -10.82 0.93
CA TYR A 244 9.80 -11.29 0.64
C TYR A 244 9.42 -11.18 -0.84
N GLY A 245 10.01 -10.25 -1.59
CA GLY A 245 9.61 -9.98 -2.99
C GLY A 245 10.44 -10.70 -4.04
N ILE A 246 11.73 -10.95 -3.77
CA ILE A 246 12.66 -11.45 -4.79
C ILE A 246 12.29 -12.86 -5.28
N GLY A 247 11.79 -13.71 -4.40
CA GLY A 247 11.43 -15.08 -4.74
C GLY A 247 10.35 -15.17 -5.84
N THR A 248 9.33 -14.31 -5.77
CA THR A 248 8.29 -14.22 -6.80
C THR A 248 8.86 -13.78 -8.14
N LEU A 249 9.73 -12.75 -8.15
CA LEU A 249 10.35 -12.26 -9.38
C LEU A 249 11.29 -13.29 -10.01
N MET A 250 12.14 -13.95 -9.22
CA MET A 250 13.03 -14.99 -9.71
C MET A 250 12.26 -16.17 -10.30
N THR A 251 11.18 -16.59 -9.63
CA THR A 251 10.33 -17.67 -10.14
C THR A 251 9.68 -17.26 -11.47
N THR A 252 9.22 -16.02 -11.58
CA THR A 252 8.64 -15.46 -12.80
C THR A 252 9.65 -15.47 -13.96
N TRP A 253 10.87 -15.03 -13.72
CA TRP A 253 11.92 -14.94 -14.78
C TRP A 253 12.42 -16.31 -15.23
N ILE A 254 12.58 -17.25 -14.30
CA ILE A 254 13.19 -18.56 -14.58
C ILE A 254 12.15 -19.56 -15.08
N HIS A 255 10.95 -19.54 -14.54
CA HIS A 255 9.96 -20.60 -14.74
C HIS A 255 8.67 -20.14 -15.44
N GLY A 256 8.46 -18.84 -15.62
CA GLY A 256 7.27 -18.29 -16.27
C GLY A 256 6.06 -18.16 -15.32
N THR A 257 4.89 -17.95 -15.91
CA THR A 257 3.66 -17.55 -15.19
C THR A 257 3.03 -18.67 -14.37
N GLU A 258 3.05 -19.92 -14.87
CA GLU A 258 2.40 -21.05 -14.19
C GLU A 258 3.03 -21.37 -12.83
N LEU A 259 4.37 -21.47 -12.79
CA LEU A 259 5.09 -21.74 -11.54
C LEU A 259 5.07 -20.51 -10.62
N SER A 260 5.05 -19.32 -11.21
CA SER A 260 4.85 -18.06 -10.47
C SER A 260 3.51 -18.03 -9.74
N ALA A 261 2.44 -18.56 -10.35
CA ALA A 261 1.13 -18.68 -9.71
C ALA A 261 1.17 -19.61 -8.48
N VAL A 262 1.91 -20.72 -8.57
CA VAL A 262 2.10 -21.64 -7.44
C VAL A 262 2.86 -20.95 -6.29
N TYR A 263 3.97 -20.29 -6.63
CA TYR A 263 4.79 -19.57 -5.66
C TYR A 263 4.03 -18.42 -5.02
N TYR A 264 3.25 -17.66 -5.80
CA TYR A 264 2.40 -16.60 -5.30
C TYR A 264 1.39 -17.08 -4.26
N ASN A 265 0.73 -18.23 -4.51
CA ASN A 265 -0.18 -18.84 -3.53
C ASN A 265 0.56 -19.25 -2.24
N ALA A 266 1.74 -19.87 -2.36
CA ALA A 266 2.55 -20.25 -1.19
C ALA A 266 2.98 -19.03 -0.38
N ASN A 267 3.37 -17.95 -1.07
CA ASN A 267 3.74 -16.69 -0.42
C ASN A 267 2.55 -16.02 0.28
N GLN A 268 1.34 -16.10 -0.28
CA GLN A 268 0.11 -15.62 0.39
C GLN A 268 -0.14 -16.35 1.72
N LEU A 269 0.05 -17.66 1.76
CA LEU A 269 -0.06 -18.44 2.99
C LEU A 269 0.98 -18.00 4.04
N ASN A 270 2.22 -17.72 3.59
CA ASN A 270 3.26 -17.18 4.47
C ASN A 270 2.90 -15.80 5.02
N VAL A 271 2.33 -14.91 4.21
CA VAL A 271 1.84 -13.60 4.65
C VAL A 271 0.75 -13.74 5.72
N TYR A 272 -0.18 -14.69 5.57
CA TYR A 272 -1.19 -14.96 6.60
C TYR A 272 -0.57 -15.48 7.90
N TYR A 273 0.37 -16.42 7.82
CA TYR A 273 1.11 -16.90 8.97
C TYR A 273 1.84 -15.77 9.72
N LEU A 274 2.58 -14.93 9.00
CA LEU A 274 3.28 -13.78 9.58
C LEU A 274 2.31 -12.76 10.19
N SER A 275 1.16 -12.56 9.58
CA SER A 275 0.12 -11.66 10.11
C SER A 275 -0.40 -12.15 11.47
N PHE A 276 -0.62 -13.46 11.63
CA PHE A 276 -0.99 -14.04 12.93
C PHE A 276 0.13 -13.92 13.96
N ALA A 277 1.37 -14.20 13.58
CA ALA A 277 2.54 -14.07 14.46
C ALA A 277 2.72 -12.62 14.94
N MET A 278 2.61 -11.64 14.04
CA MET A 278 2.69 -10.21 14.36
C MET A 278 1.53 -9.75 15.25
N ALA A 279 0.34 -10.30 15.09
CA ALA A 279 -0.79 -9.98 15.97
C ALA A 279 -0.49 -10.33 17.43
N ILE A 280 0.10 -11.51 17.67
CA ILE A 280 0.52 -11.94 19.02
C ILE A 280 1.60 -11.00 19.56
N SER A 281 2.62 -10.69 18.75
CA SER A 281 3.71 -9.80 19.13
C SER A 281 3.23 -8.39 19.50
N ASN A 282 2.28 -7.84 18.75
CA ASN A 282 1.71 -6.52 19.01
C ASN A 282 0.90 -6.44 20.31
N VAL A 283 0.34 -7.56 20.79
CA VAL A 283 -0.33 -7.62 22.09
C VAL A 283 0.67 -7.63 23.25
N LEU A 284 1.81 -8.26 23.03
CA LEU A 284 2.84 -8.42 24.06
C LEU A 284 3.75 -7.20 24.17
N ALA A 285 3.98 -6.48 23.06
CA ALA A 285 4.88 -5.32 23.00
C ALA A 285 4.63 -4.27 24.10
N PRO A 286 3.37 -3.85 24.42
CA PRO A 286 3.12 -2.87 25.48
C PRO A 286 3.39 -3.39 26.91
N ARG A 287 3.58 -4.71 27.08
CA ARG A 287 3.87 -5.32 28.39
C ARG A 287 5.36 -5.53 28.64
N VAL A 288 6.18 -5.36 27.60
CA VAL A 288 7.63 -5.55 27.64
C VAL A 288 8.36 -4.21 27.81
N HIS A 289 7.69 -3.09 27.53
CA HIS A 289 8.14 -1.72 27.77
C HIS A 289 7.40 -1.08 28.94
#